data_80eabfd480f1ce8be4fb412d4003aad8
#
_entry.id   80eabfd480f1ce8be4fb412d4003aad8
#
_cell.length_a   1.000
_cell.length_b   1.000
_cell.length_c   1.000
_cell.angle_alpha   90.00
_cell.angle_beta   90.00
_cell.angle_gamma   90.00
#
_symmetry.space_group_name_H-M   'P 1'
#
loop_
_entity.id
_entity.type
_entity.pdbx_description
1 polymer ?
#
loop_
_entity_poly.entity_id
_entity_poly.type
_entity_poly.pdbx_seq_one_letter_code
_entity_poly.pdbx_strand_id
1 'polypeptide(L)'
;VQWYGMCALPARWYGWNGRYSLAIGMINDFFMADGSPSRPLEEWFASKKFSAEAGNGTIANTFWMFVDREPRFYASVHFPNQRLSYAYENKTDSYQDADGYGVVDFWYSGLSGNGSTPGDKNTSGFSVRKNLPLDYRSNKQTSEATRMLNVPFPIIRLGEVYLNYAEALNEYYGTSRQDEALYYLN
;
A
#
# COMPACT_ATOMS: atom_id res chain seq x y z
N VAL A 1 15.14 -0.72 11.52
CA VAL A 1 14.68 0.06 10.36
C VAL A 1 14.85 -0.73 9.08
N GLN A 2 15.99 -1.42 8.89
CA GLN A 2 16.27 -2.24 7.70
C GLN A 2 15.27 -3.39 7.50
N TRP A 3 14.86 -4.06 8.57
CA TRP A 3 13.89 -5.15 8.53
C TRP A 3 12.50 -4.74 8.05
N TYR A 4 12.10 -3.49 8.29
CA TYR A 4 10.77 -3.01 7.89
C TYR A 4 10.57 -3.10 6.36
N GLY A 5 11.53 -2.57 5.60
CA GLY A 5 11.44 -2.61 4.13
C GLY A 5 11.32 -4.04 3.60
N MET A 6 12.12 -4.96 4.13
CA MET A 6 12.09 -6.37 3.72
C MET A 6 10.75 -7.05 4.02
N CYS A 7 10.18 -6.79 5.20
CA CYS A 7 8.91 -7.41 5.59
C CYS A 7 7.68 -6.77 4.94
N ALA A 8 7.80 -5.55 4.44
CA ALA A 8 6.71 -4.83 3.78
C ALA A 8 6.61 -5.15 2.28
N LEU A 9 7.71 -5.57 1.64
CA LEU A 9 7.70 -5.93 0.23
C LEU A 9 6.98 -7.26 0.00
N PRO A 10 6.26 -7.41 -1.12
CA PRO A 10 5.76 -8.71 -1.55
C PRO A 10 6.90 -9.72 -1.67
N ALA A 11 6.63 -10.98 -1.36
CA ALA A 11 7.57 -12.06 -1.56
C ALA A 11 8.13 -12.03 -2.98
N ARG A 12 9.34 -12.50 -3.18
CA ARG A 12 10.06 -12.48 -4.45
C ARG A 12 10.39 -11.10 -5.04
N TRP A 13 9.88 -10.03 -4.45
CA TRP A 13 10.39 -8.68 -4.64
C TRP A 13 11.57 -8.39 -3.70
N TYR A 14 12.28 -9.46 -3.28
CA TYR A 14 13.35 -9.45 -2.27
C TYR A 14 12.86 -9.00 -0.88
N GLY A 15 11.55 -9.08 -0.63
CA GLY A 15 10.99 -8.99 0.71
C GLY A 15 10.95 -10.36 1.39
N TRP A 16 11.02 -10.39 2.68
CA TRP A 16 10.68 -11.55 3.48
C TRP A 16 9.16 -11.56 3.70
N ASN A 17 8.42 -11.71 2.59
CA ASN A 17 7.13 -12.34 2.56
C ASN A 17 5.94 -11.57 3.07
N GLY A 18 5.95 -10.24 2.95
CA GLY A 18 4.77 -9.49 3.36
C GLY A 18 4.35 -9.82 4.79
N ARG A 19 5.33 -10.02 5.71
CA ARG A 19 5.06 -10.35 7.12
C ARG A 19 4.29 -9.25 7.84
N TYR A 20 4.39 -8.01 7.35
CA TYR A 20 3.53 -6.91 7.79
C TYR A 20 2.22 -6.93 7.02
N SER A 21 1.42 -7.93 7.31
CA SER A 21 0.07 -8.06 6.78
C SER A 21 -0.86 -7.04 7.42
N LEU A 22 -1.78 -6.49 6.64
CA LEU A 22 -2.80 -5.56 7.10
C LEU A 22 -4.13 -6.28 7.29
N ALA A 23 -4.87 -5.88 8.30
CA ALA A 23 -6.24 -6.36 8.49
C ALA A 23 -7.17 -5.75 7.45
N ILE A 24 -8.15 -6.52 6.97
CA ILE A 24 -9.08 -6.06 5.94
C ILE A 24 -9.94 -4.88 6.43
N GLY A 25 -10.22 -4.78 7.72
CA GLY A 25 -10.89 -3.62 8.29
C GLY A 25 -10.13 -2.33 8.03
N MET A 26 -8.81 -2.32 8.27
CA MET A 26 -7.96 -1.15 7.94
C MET A 26 -8.00 -0.79 6.46
N ILE A 27 -8.08 -1.79 5.58
CA ILE A 27 -8.19 -1.56 4.14
C ILE A 27 -9.51 -0.88 3.81
N ASN A 28 -10.55 -1.24 4.52
CA ASN A 28 -11.89 -0.68 4.30
C ASN A 28 -12.08 0.72 4.88
N ASP A 29 -11.23 1.16 5.82
CA ASP A 29 -11.28 2.50 6.42
C ASP A 29 -10.82 3.62 5.47
N PHE A 30 -10.13 3.29 4.38
CA PHE A 30 -9.78 4.27 3.36
C PHE A 30 -11.02 4.70 2.55
N PHE A 31 -11.09 5.98 2.18
CA PHE A 31 -12.17 6.52 1.37
C PHE A 31 -12.07 6.13 -0.11
N MET A 32 -13.18 6.34 -0.83
CA MET A 32 -13.21 6.32 -2.28
C MET A 32 -12.56 7.59 -2.85
N ALA A 33 -12.26 7.61 -4.15
CA ALA A 33 -11.63 8.76 -4.81
C ALA A 33 -12.48 10.03 -4.80
N ASP A 34 -13.79 9.88 -4.70
CA ASP A 34 -14.75 11.00 -4.60
C ASP A 34 -14.95 11.51 -3.17
N GLY A 35 -14.21 10.96 -2.20
CA GLY A 35 -14.31 11.31 -0.78
C GLY A 35 -15.43 10.61 -0.03
N SER A 36 -16.20 9.75 -0.66
CA SER A 36 -17.22 8.96 0.02
C SER A 36 -16.60 7.84 0.86
N PRO A 37 -17.24 7.39 1.95
CA PRO A 37 -16.82 6.22 2.68
C PRO A 37 -16.78 4.97 1.81
N SER A 38 -15.91 4.03 2.13
CA SER A 38 -15.93 2.71 1.50
C SER A 38 -17.25 2.00 1.78
N ARG A 39 -17.64 1.10 0.89
CA ARG A 39 -18.80 0.24 1.10
C ARG A 39 -18.53 -0.76 2.22
N PRO A 40 -19.57 -1.29 2.86
CA PRO A 40 -19.45 -2.43 3.77
C PRO A 40 -18.73 -3.62 3.10
N LEU A 41 -17.92 -4.34 3.86
CA LEU A 41 -17.15 -5.48 3.35
C LEU A 41 -18.03 -6.55 2.70
N GLU A 42 -19.21 -6.77 3.26
CA GLU A 42 -20.18 -7.74 2.76
C GLU A 42 -20.65 -7.40 1.34
N GLU A 43 -20.83 -6.11 1.05
CA GLU A 43 -21.22 -5.65 -0.29
C GLU A 43 -20.09 -5.84 -1.29
N TRP A 44 -18.84 -5.55 -0.89
CA TRP A 44 -17.68 -5.78 -1.74
C TRP A 44 -17.58 -7.25 -2.14
N PHE A 45 -17.64 -8.15 -1.17
CA PHE A 45 -17.52 -9.59 -1.43
C PHE A 45 -18.72 -10.17 -2.19
N ALA A 46 -19.93 -9.70 -1.89
CA ALA A 46 -21.11 -10.13 -2.61
C ALA A 46 -21.10 -9.70 -4.09
N SER A 47 -20.45 -8.58 -4.39
CA SER A 47 -20.38 -8.06 -5.76
C SER A 47 -19.65 -8.99 -6.72
N LYS A 48 -18.58 -9.65 -6.28
CA LYS A 48 -17.66 -10.48 -7.09
C LYS A 48 -17.19 -9.75 -8.38
N LYS A 49 -17.12 -8.42 -8.33
CA LYS A 49 -16.75 -7.60 -9.50
C LYS A 49 -15.26 -7.35 -9.57
N PHE A 50 -14.78 -7.36 -10.80
CA PHE A 50 -13.40 -7.05 -11.17
C PHE A 50 -13.40 -5.98 -12.26
N SER A 51 -12.34 -5.17 -12.31
CA SER A 51 -12.18 -4.15 -13.34
C SER A 51 -11.96 -4.77 -14.71
N ALA A 52 -12.63 -4.22 -15.73
CA ALA A 52 -12.41 -4.66 -17.11
C ALA A 52 -11.06 -4.15 -17.66
N GLU A 53 -10.61 -3.00 -17.19
CA GLU A 53 -9.44 -2.31 -17.69
C GLU A 53 -8.45 -1.99 -16.56
N ALA A 54 -7.21 -1.66 -16.93
CA ALA A 54 -6.22 -1.12 -16.01
C ALA A 54 -6.68 0.27 -15.54
N GLY A 55 -6.47 0.55 -14.26
CA GLY A 55 -6.81 1.82 -13.65
C GLY A 55 -5.60 2.50 -13.01
N ASN A 56 -5.86 3.45 -12.15
CA ASN A 56 -4.82 4.19 -11.43
C ASN A 56 -4.03 3.25 -10.49
N GLY A 57 -2.83 2.86 -10.91
CA GLY A 57 -1.97 1.95 -10.13
C GLY A 57 -2.45 0.50 -10.07
N THR A 58 -3.32 0.07 -10.98
CA THR A 58 -3.83 -1.31 -11.08
C THR A 58 -3.75 -1.85 -12.51
N ILE A 59 -3.70 -3.17 -12.64
CA ILE A 59 -3.91 -3.84 -13.94
C ILE A 59 -5.39 -4.18 -14.14
N ALA A 60 -5.76 -4.59 -15.33
CA ALA A 60 -7.09 -5.19 -15.58
C ALA A 60 -7.33 -6.40 -14.66
N ASN A 61 -8.59 -6.72 -14.44
CA ASN A 61 -9.00 -7.81 -13.55
C ASN A 61 -8.63 -7.61 -12.06
N THR A 62 -8.53 -6.35 -11.65
CA THR A 62 -8.38 -6.00 -10.22
C THR A 62 -9.74 -6.03 -9.53
N PHE A 63 -9.81 -6.61 -8.33
CA PHE A 63 -11.05 -6.67 -7.55
C PHE A 63 -11.55 -5.24 -7.25
N TRP A 64 -12.84 -5.03 -7.45
CA TRP A 64 -13.44 -3.70 -7.47
C TRP A 64 -13.25 -2.91 -6.17
N MET A 65 -13.10 -3.58 -5.06
CA MET A 65 -12.76 -2.97 -3.77
C MET A 65 -11.47 -2.12 -3.80
N PHE A 66 -10.56 -2.38 -4.73
CA PHE A 66 -9.26 -1.70 -4.82
C PHE A 66 -9.21 -0.62 -5.91
N VAL A 67 -10.31 -0.47 -6.65
CA VAL A 67 -10.42 0.50 -7.74
C VAL A 67 -11.07 1.77 -7.22
N ASP A 68 -10.70 2.92 -7.79
CA ASP A 68 -11.24 4.24 -7.44
C ASP A 68 -11.16 4.59 -5.94
N ARG A 69 -10.04 4.21 -5.31
CA ARG A 69 -9.76 4.57 -3.92
C ARG A 69 -9.00 5.91 -3.85
N GLU A 70 -9.04 6.55 -2.70
CA GLU A 70 -8.26 7.75 -2.44
C GLU A 70 -6.75 7.53 -2.68
N PRO A 71 -5.98 8.56 -3.08
CA PRO A 71 -4.53 8.41 -3.35
C PRO A 71 -3.73 7.85 -2.18
N ARG A 72 -4.16 8.14 -0.95
CA ARG A 72 -3.53 7.65 0.28
C ARG A 72 -3.59 6.13 0.40
N PHE A 73 -4.66 5.48 -0.11
CA PHE A 73 -4.76 4.03 -0.18
C PHE A 73 -3.62 3.44 -1.01
N TYR A 74 -3.45 3.91 -2.23
CA TYR A 74 -2.41 3.44 -3.14
C TYR A 74 -0.98 3.72 -2.65
N ALA A 75 -0.79 4.78 -1.88
CA ALA A 75 0.49 5.11 -1.28
C ALA A 75 0.82 4.27 -0.03
N SER A 76 -0.17 3.66 0.61
CA SER A 76 -0.01 3.02 1.93
C SER A 76 -0.11 1.50 1.91
N VAL A 77 -0.77 0.93 0.90
CA VAL A 77 -1.15 -0.49 0.87
C VAL A 77 -0.66 -1.17 -0.39
N HIS A 78 -0.11 -2.38 -0.25
CA HIS A 78 0.04 -3.34 -1.34
C HIS A 78 -1.15 -4.30 -1.32
N PHE A 79 -1.76 -4.53 -2.49
CA PHE A 79 -2.93 -5.37 -2.69
C PHE A 79 -2.82 -6.16 -4.00
N PRO A 80 -3.60 -7.24 -4.20
CA PRO A 80 -3.55 -8.05 -5.41
C PRO A 80 -3.83 -7.24 -6.68
N ASN A 81 -3.06 -7.48 -7.72
CA ASN A 81 -3.11 -6.79 -9.02
C ASN A 81 -2.74 -5.31 -8.99
N GLN A 82 -2.12 -4.84 -7.91
CA GLN A 82 -1.50 -3.52 -7.91
C GLN A 82 -0.32 -3.50 -8.87
N ARG A 83 -0.29 -2.50 -9.76
CA ARG A 83 0.85 -2.20 -10.61
C ARG A 83 1.85 -1.37 -9.82
N LEU A 84 3.08 -1.80 -9.77
CA LEU A 84 4.15 -1.05 -9.12
C LEU A 84 4.74 -0.01 -10.05
N SER A 85 5.32 1.05 -9.49
CA SER A 85 5.88 2.16 -10.27
C SER A 85 7.25 1.87 -10.90
N TYR A 86 7.75 0.66 -10.77
CA TYR A 86 9.06 0.27 -11.29
C TYR A 86 8.97 -1.03 -12.08
N ALA A 87 9.77 -1.08 -13.14
CA ALA A 87 9.95 -2.28 -13.93
C ALA A 87 10.92 -3.22 -13.21
N TYR A 88 10.62 -4.50 -13.24
CA TYR A 88 11.51 -5.55 -12.78
C TYR A 88 12.44 -5.96 -13.92
N GLU A 89 13.74 -6.02 -13.67
CA GLU A 89 14.72 -6.31 -14.75
C GLU A 89 14.67 -7.75 -15.26
N ASN A 90 14.05 -8.66 -14.54
CA ASN A 90 13.97 -10.07 -14.92
C ASN A 90 12.65 -10.39 -15.62
N LYS A 91 12.65 -10.31 -16.93
CA LYS A 91 11.48 -10.53 -17.80
C LYS A 91 10.91 -11.97 -17.79
N THR A 92 11.50 -12.88 -17.04
CA THR A 92 11.08 -14.29 -17.01
C THR A 92 10.12 -14.63 -15.88
N ASP A 93 9.89 -13.71 -14.97
CA ASP A 93 8.97 -13.92 -13.86
C ASP A 93 7.58 -13.39 -14.19
N SER A 94 6.58 -14.20 -13.93
CA SER A 94 5.14 -13.94 -14.18
C SER A 94 4.54 -12.77 -13.37
N TYR A 95 5.37 -11.94 -12.76
CA TYR A 95 5.01 -10.78 -11.95
C TYR A 95 4.97 -9.47 -12.70
N GLN A 96 5.23 -9.51 -13.99
CA GLN A 96 5.29 -8.32 -14.80
C GLN A 96 4.06 -8.21 -15.67
N ASP A 97 3.55 -7.00 -15.82
CA ASP A 97 2.61 -6.72 -16.89
C ASP A 97 3.31 -6.70 -18.26
N ALA A 98 2.54 -6.49 -19.32
CA ALA A 98 3.04 -6.45 -20.70
C ALA A 98 4.12 -5.39 -20.92
N ASP A 99 4.12 -4.34 -20.11
CA ASP A 99 5.06 -3.21 -20.18
C ASP A 99 6.32 -3.45 -19.32
N GLY A 100 6.38 -4.57 -18.61
CA GLY A 100 7.49 -4.94 -17.73
C GLY A 100 7.43 -4.35 -16.33
N TYR A 101 6.31 -3.73 -15.92
CA TYR A 101 6.12 -3.26 -14.56
C TYR A 101 5.73 -4.40 -13.63
N GLY A 102 6.20 -4.34 -12.41
CA GLY A 102 5.85 -5.31 -11.40
C GLY A 102 4.37 -5.30 -11.04
N VAL A 103 3.81 -6.48 -10.80
CA VAL A 103 2.44 -6.67 -10.34
C VAL A 103 2.43 -7.45 -9.05
N VAL A 104 1.70 -6.97 -8.05
CA VAL A 104 1.55 -7.62 -6.75
C VAL A 104 0.63 -8.83 -6.89
N ASP A 105 1.15 -10.02 -6.57
CA ASP A 105 0.40 -11.29 -6.67
C ASP A 105 0.17 -11.92 -5.29
N PHE A 106 -0.84 -11.39 -4.59
CA PHE A 106 -1.28 -11.87 -3.28
C PHE A 106 -2.50 -12.79 -3.33
N TRP A 107 -2.91 -13.23 -4.53
CA TRP A 107 -3.96 -14.23 -4.63
C TRP A 107 -3.55 -15.52 -3.94
N TYR A 108 -4.52 -16.30 -3.45
CA TYR A 108 -4.24 -17.52 -2.68
C TYR A 108 -3.23 -18.45 -3.34
N SER A 109 -3.38 -18.72 -4.62
CA SER A 109 -2.46 -19.52 -5.44
C SER A 109 -1.33 -18.70 -6.07
N GLY A 110 -1.29 -17.40 -5.81
CA GLY A 110 -0.25 -16.51 -6.31
C GLY A 110 1.07 -16.74 -5.61
N LEU A 111 2.10 -16.18 -6.17
CA LEU A 111 3.49 -16.39 -5.76
C LEU A 111 3.80 -15.85 -4.36
N SER A 112 3.01 -14.89 -3.90
CA SER A 112 3.10 -14.31 -2.55
C SER A 112 1.81 -14.52 -1.74
N GLY A 113 0.90 -15.34 -2.24
CA GLY A 113 -0.37 -15.64 -1.59
C GLY A 113 -0.25 -16.66 -0.47
N ASN A 114 -1.32 -16.86 0.28
CA ASN A 114 -1.32 -17.77 1.43
C ASN A 114 -1.14 -19.26 1.06
N GLY A 115 -1.40 -19.64 -0.19
CA GLY A 115 -1.15 -20.98 -0.73
C GLY A 115 0.27 -21.21 -1.23
N SER A 116 1.15 -20.19 -1.20
CA SER A 116 2.53 -20.33 -1.65
C SER A 116 3.41 -21.06 -0.63
N THR A 117 4.68 -21.25 -0.98
CA THR A 117 5.67 -21.97 -0.14
C THR A 117 5.73 -21.40 1.28
N PRO A 118 5.82 -22.22 2.34
CA PRO A 118 6.02 -21.74 3.69
C PRO A 118 7.24 -20.80 3.75
N GLY A 119 7.03 -19.60 4.31
CA GLY A 119 8.06 -18.56 4.34
C GLY A 119 7.85 -17.45 3.31
N ASP A 120 7.12 -17.68 2.22
CA ASP A 120 6.89 -16.72 1.14
C ASP A 120 5.42 -16.25 1.01
N LYS A 121 4.63 -16.44 2.05
CA LYS A 121 3.19 -16.19 2.01
C LYS A 121 2.78 -14.93 2.77
N ASN A 122 1.92 -14.15 2.15
CA ASN A 122 1.13 -13.13 2.81
C ASN A 122 -0.19 -13.73 3.29
N THR A 123 -0.47 -13.63 4.58
CA THR A 123 -1.62 -14.30 5.19
C THR A 123 -2.92 -13.55 5.04
N SER A 124 -2.89 -12.23 4.88
CA SER A 124 -4.09 -11.40 4.75
C SER A 124 -4.42 -11.01 3.31
N GLY A 125 -3.50 -11.19 2.37
CA GLY A 125 -3.63 -10.65 1.01
C GLY A 125 -3.25 -9.18 0.87
N PHE A 126 -2.75 -8.55 1.95
CA PHE A 126 -2.37 -7.13 1.98
C PHE A 126 -1.08 -6.94 2.74
N SER A 127 -0.26 -5.98 2.32
CA SER A 127 0.91 -5.57 3.10
C SER A 127 1.08 -4.05 3.12
N VAL A 128 1.89 -3.58 4.06
CA VAL A 128 2.18 -2.16 4.22
C VAL A 128 3.11 -1.70 3.10
N ARG A 129 2.68 -0.68 2.35
CA ARG A 129 3.51 0.03 1.36
C ARG A 129 4.12 1.31 1.92
N LYS A 130 3.49 1.89 2.92
CA LYS A 130 3.90 3.16 3.54
C LYS A 130 5.38 3.12 3.94
N ASN A 131 6.09 4.22 3.67
CA ASN A 131 7.53 4.38 3.92
C ASN A 131 8.46 3.55 3.01
N LEU A 132 7.95 2.94 1.96
CA LEU A 132 8.80 2.40 0.90
C LEU A 132 9.07 3.48 -0.15
N PRO A 133 10.31 3.66 -0.62
CA PRO A 133 10.61 4.56 -1.72
C PRO A 133 9.82 4.18 -2.98
N LEU A 134 9.30 5.18 -3.70
CA LEU A 134 8.56 4.96 -4.94
C LEU A 134 9.44 4.43 -6.07
N ASP A 135 10.72 4.74 -6.02
CA ASP A 135 11.75 4.37 -6.98
C ASP A 135 12.53 3.12 -6.58
N TYR A 136 12.07 2.42 -5.55
CA TYR A 136 12.71 1.18 -5.15
C TYR A 136 12.68 0.19 -6.31
N ARG A 137 13.85 -0.03 -6.86
CA ARG A 137 14.07 -1.05 -7.89
C ARG A 137 14.71 -2.25 -7.22
N SER A 138 14.00 -3.34 -7.23
CA SER A 138 14.55 -4.63 -6.93
C SER A 138 15.44 -5.05 -8.10
N ASN A 139 16.68 -4.58 -8.13
CA ASN A 139 17.64 -5.17 -9.06
C ASN A 139 18.07 -6.53 -8.54
N LYS A 140 18.52 -7.39 -9.45
CA LYS A 140 18.95 -8.80 -9.25
C LYS A 140 20.03 -9.02 -8.18
N GLN A 141 20.27 -8.10 -7.29
CA GLN A 141 21.35 -8.25 -6.33
C GLN A 141 20.96 -9.26 -5.26
N THR A 142 21.63 -10.37 -5.33
CA THR A 142 21.42 -11.58 -4.56
C THR A 142 21.95 -11.51 -3.11
N SER A 143 22.54 -10.40 -2.69
CA SER A 143 23.06 -10.26 -1.34
C SER A 143 22.03 -9.64 -0.38
N GLU A 144 21.96 -10.14 0.84
CA GLU A 144 21.10 -9.58 1.89
C GLU A 144 21.34 -8.10 2.14
N ALA A 145 22.57 -7.62 1.99
CA ALA A 145 22.93 -6.21 2.19
C ALA A 145 22.26 -5.27 1.18
N THR A 146 21.97 -5.74 -0.03
CA THR A 146 21.30 -4.95 -1.08
C THR A 146 19.78 -5.05 -1.02
N ARG A 147 19.26 -6.01 -0.26
CA ARG A 147 17.83 -6.13 0.06
C ARG A 147 17.40 -5.18 1.17
N MET A 148 18.36 -4.64 1.91
CA MET A 148 18.12 -3.76 3.06
C MET A 148 17.99 -2.32 2.59
N LEU A 149 16.76 -1.87 2.42
CA LEU A 149 16.47 -0.45 2.22
C LEU A 149 16.83 0.35 3.46
N ASN A 150 17.69 1.34 3.28
CA ASN A 150 17.94 2.32 4.32
C ASN A 150 16.82 3.37 4.30
N VAL A 151 15.63 2.97 4.71
CA VAL A 151 14.47 3.85 4.77
C VAL A 151 14.47 4.54 6.12
N PRO A 152 14.54 5.88 6.17
CA PRO A 152 14.36 6.60 7.42
C PRO A 152 12.94 6.35 7.95
N PHE A 153 12.83 5.87 9.18
CA PHE A 153 11.56 5.69 9.85
C PHE A 153 11.23 6.98 10.62
N PRO A 154 10.27 7.80 10.18
CA PRO A 154 9.92 9.02 10.87
C PRO A 154 9.21 8.67 12.19
N ILE A 155 9.77 9.09 13.32
CA ILE A 155 9.15 8.95 14.64
C ILE A 155 8.06 10.01 14.80
N ILE A 156 8.35 11.25 14.39
CA ILE A 156 7.41 12.38 14.39
C ILE A 156 7.50 13.07 13.02
N ARG A 157 6.37 13.42 12.47
CA ARG A 157 6.28 14.17 11.20
C ARG A 157 5.81 15.59 11.46
N LEU A 158 6.32 16.54 10.67
CA LEU A 158 5.90 17.93 10.76
C LEU A 158 4.38 18.10 10.58
N GLY A 159 3.76 17.33 9.67
CA GLY A 159 2.32 17.31 9.50
C GLY A 159 1.55 16.89 10.75
N GLU A 160 2.07 15.94 11.53
CA GLU A 160 1.49 15.55 12.83
C GLU A 160 1.57 16.70 13.84
N VAL A 161 2.70 17.41 13.88
CA VAL A 161 2.86 18.60 14.73
C VAL A 161 1.86 19.69 14.37
N TYR A 162 1.62 19.90 13.07
CA TYR A 162 0.62 20.89 12.61
C TYR A 162 -0.80 20.48 13.00
N LEU A 163 -1.16 19.21 12.84
CA LEU A 163 -2.47 18.72 13.24
C LEU A 163 -2.68 18.85 14.76
N ASN A 164 -1.69 18.47 15.57
CA ASN A 164 -1.74 18.61 17.01
C ASN A 164 -1.85 20.08 17.44
N TYR A 165 -1.17 21.00 16.73
CA TYR A 165 -1.27 22.42 17.01
C TYR A 165 -2.63 22.98 16.63
N ALA A 166 -3.18 22.60 15.47
CA ALA A 166 -4.53 23.00 15.06
C ALA A 166 -5.60 22.50 16.06
N GLU A 167 -5.48 21.24 16.51
CA GLU A 167 -6.35 20.68 17.54
C GLU A 167 -6.25 21.48 18.86
N ALA A 168 -5.03 21.73 19.33
CA ALA A 168 -4.81 22.50 20.55
C ALA A 168 -5.37 23.92 20.45
N LEU A 169 -5.27 24.58 19.31
CA LEU A 169 -5.89 25.89 19.07
C LEU A 169 -7.42 25.82 19.18
N ASN A 170 -8.01 24.81 18.54
CA ASN A 170 -9.45 24.62 18.56
C ASN A 170 -9.98 24.30 19.98
N GLU A 171 -9.32 23.41 20.70
CA GLU A 171 -9.71 23.02 22.05
C GLU A 171 -9.55 24.15 23.07
N TYR A 172 -8.48 24.95 22.96
CA TYR A 172 -8.22 26.01 23.95
C TYR A 172 -8.95 27.33 23.64
N TYR A 173 -9.00 27.72 22.35
CA TYR A 173 -9.56 29.02 21.94
C TYR A 173 -10.95 28.92 21.29
N GLY A 174 -11.42 27.70 20.96
CA GLY A 174 -12.67 27.50 20.22
C GLY A 174 -12.67 28.25 18.88
N THR A 175 -13.75 28.94 18.60
CA THR A 175 -13.91 29.68 17.35
C THR A 175 -13.09 30.99 17.28
N SER A 176 -12.50 31.45 18.39
CA SER A 176 -11.79 32.77 18.41
C SER A 176 -10.47 32.77 17.61
N ARG A 177 -9.88 31.60 17.33
CA ARG A 177 -8.68 31.40 16.48
C ARG A 177 -8.88 30.35 15.40
N GLN A 178 -10.10 30.24 14.90
CA GLN A 178 -10.45 29.21 13.92
C GLN A 178 -9.67 29.36 12.60
N ASP A 179 -9.43 30.57 12.12
CA ASP A 179 -8.69 30.78 10.89
C ASP A 179 -7.24 30.28 11.01
N GLU A 180 -6.62 30.48 12.17
CA GLU A 180 -5.27 29.96 12.42
C GLU A 180 -5.27 28.42 12.52
N ALA A 181 -6.24 27.82 13.18
CA ALA A 181 -6.37 26.36 13.22
C ALA A 181 -6.54 25.78 11.81
N LEU A 182 -7.38 26.39 10.97
CA LEU A 182 -7.58 25.99 9.58
C LEU A 182 -6.33 26.14 8.72
N TYR A 183 -5.51 27.16 8.97
CA TYR A 183 -4.23 27.33 8.27
C TYR A 183 -3.28 26.15 8.45
N TYR A 184 -3.26 25.53 9.63
CA TYR A 184 -2.41 24.35 9.90
C TYR A 184 -3.05 23.01 9.51
N LEU A 185 -4.34 23.01 9.15
CA LEU A 185 -5.03 21.84 8.63
C LEU A 185 -4.89 21.66 7.10
N ASN A 186 -4.66 22.75 6.37
CA ASN A 186 -4.57 22.80 4.90
C ASN A 186 -3.11 22.91 4.44
#